data_6ded4e9c0006e57034d343f48223d1a3
#
_entry.id   6ded4e9c0006e57034d343f48223d1a3
#
_cell.length_a   1.000
_cell.length_b   1.000
_cell.length_c   1.000
_cell.angle_alpha   90.00
_cell.angle_beta   90.00
_cell.angle_gamma   90.00
#
_symmetry.space_group_name_H-M   'P 1'
#
loop_
_entity.id
_entity.type
_entity.pdbx_description
1 polymer ?
#
loop_
_entity_poly.entity_id
_entity_poly.type
_entity_poly.pdbx_seq_one_letter_code
_entity_poly.pdbx_strand_id
1 'polypeptide(L)'
;MAGRYVALGSSMAAGPGIMPRAQGSPRLAGRSARNYPHQIAERQGYQLVDVTYSGATTAHILTDSHNNEPPQIDALDGTEELVTVTVGGNDVGYVPFLVA
;
A
#
# COMPACT_ATOMS: atom_id res chain seq x y z
N MET A 1 11.83 -20.35 6.07
CA MET A 1 11.07 -20.05 4.84
C MET A 1 10.26 -18.77 5.04
N ALA A 2 10.33 -17.87 4.08
CA ALA A 2 9.67 -16.57 4.24
C ALA A 2 8.16 -16.70 4.07
N GLY A 3 7.40 -16.19 5.04
CA GLY A 3 5.95 -16.10 4.93
C GLY A 3 5.53 -14.96 4.01
N ARG A 4 4.28 -14.99 3.56
CA ARG A 4 3.71 -13.97 2.69
C ARG A 4 3.17 -12.82 3.53
N TYR A 5 3.55 -11.60 3.17
CA TYR A 5 3.08 -10.37 3.80
C TYR A 5 2.45 -9.50 2.71
N VAL A 6 1.17 -9.15 2.86
CA VAL A 6 0.47 -8.27 1.94
C VAL A 6 0.20 -6.94 2.64
N ALA A 7 0.67 -5.85 2.03
CA ALA A 7 0.48 -4.50 2.55
C ALA A 7 -0.56 -3.78 1.71
N LEU A 8 -1.62 -3.32 2.38
CA LEU A 8 -2.70 -2.56 1.79
C LEU A 8 -2.67 -1.14 2.38
N GLY A 9 -3.07 -0.17 1.60
CA GLY A 9 -3.17 1.17 2.15
C GLY A 9 -3.02 2.29 1.15
N SER A 10 -3.01 3.51 1.67
CA SER A 10 -2.88 4.75 0.92
C SER A 10 -1.46 5.30 1.01
N SER A 11 -1.30 6.61 0.78
CA SER A 11 0.02 7.26 0.76
C SER A 11 0.80 7.10 2.07
N MET A 12 0.13 7.04 3.21
CA MET A 12 0.82 6.85 4.49
C MET A 12 1.58 5.52 4.53
N ALA A 13 1.09 4.50 3.82
CA ALA A 13 1.78 3.22 3.71
C ALA A 13 2.71 3.18 2.51
N ALA A 14 2.30 3.76 1.38
CA ALA A 14 3.09 3.74 0.15
C ALA A 14 4.39 4.54 0.29
N GLY A 15 4.37 5.68 0.97
CA GLY A 15 5.54 6.52 1.22
C GLY A 15 5.99 7.34 0.01
N PRO A 16 5.08 8.11 -0.62
CA PRO A 16 5.47 8.90 -1.80
C PRO A 16 6.57 9.90 -1.45
N GLY A 17 7.50 10.10 -2.37
CA GLY A 17 8.61 11.03 -2.17
C GLY A 17 9.80 10.44 -1.43
N ILE A 18 9.69 9.27 -0.85
CA ILE A 18 10.82 8.59 -0.21
C ILE A 18 11.52 7.74 -1.26
N MET A 19 12.73 8.13 -1.61
CA MET A 19 13.48 7.43 -2.66
C MET A 19 14.20 6.20 -2.11
N PRO A 20 14.42 5.16 -2.92
CA PRO A 20 13.97 5.04 -4.30
C PRO A 20 12.54 4.51 -4.41
N ARG A 21 11.94 4.69 -5.59
CA ARG A 21 10.63 4.10 -5.88
C ARG A 21 10.74 2.57 -5.94
N ALA A 22 9.72 1.87 -5.46
CA ALA A 22 9.69 0.42 -5.52
C ALA A 22 9.73 -0.05 -6.97
N GLN A 23 10.62 -0.97 -7.28
CA GLN A 23 10.82 -1.46 -8.64
C GLN A 23 9.57 -2.17 -9.14
N GLY A 24 9.16 -1.85 -10.37
CA GLY A 24 7.99 -2.46 -11.00
C GLY A 24 6.65 -1.91 -10.52
N SER A 25 6.63 -0.98 -9.58
CA SER A 25 5.38 -0.40 -9.09
C SER A 25 4.82 0.62 -10.08
N PRO A 26 3.47 0.80 -10.11
CA PRO A 26 2.88 1.87 -10.91
C PRO A 26 3.41 3.23 -10.47
N ARG A 27 3.69 4.11 -11.43
CA ARG A 27 4.25 5.42 -11.12
C ARG A 27 3.34 6.23 -10.19
N LEU A 28 2.05 6.20 -10.43
CA LEU A 28 1.08 6.98 -9.66
C LEU A 28 0.86 6.42 -8.26
N ALA A 29 1.29 5.20 -7.99
CA ALA A 29 1.17 4.64 -6.64
C ALA A 29 2.04 5.40 -5.64
N GLY A 30 3.12 6.02 -6.09
CA GLY A 30 4.04 6.71 -5.19
C GLY A 30 4.66 5.77 -4.18
N ARG A 31 4.91 4.53 -4.59
CA ARG A 31 5.33 3.46 -3.68
C ARG A 31 6.84 3.48 -3.51
N SER A 32 7.29 3.65 -2.27
CA SER A 32 8.71 3.69 -1.94
C SER A 32 9.23 2.29 -1.64
N ALA A 33 10.46 2.00 -2.07
CA ALA A 33 11.16 0.78 -1.65
C ALA A 33 11.58 0.84 -0.17
N ARG A 34 11.38 1.97 0.50
CA ARG A 34 11.73 2.18 1.91
C ARG A 34 10.52 2.50 2.78
N ASN A 35 9.30 2.24 2.28
CA ASN A 35 8.11 2.42 3.09
C ASN A 35 8.08 1.40 4.24
N TYR A 36 7.15 1.57 5.19
CA TYR A 36 7.14 0.67 6.34
C TYR A 36 6.92 -0.80 5.95
N PRO A 37 6.07 -1.13 4.95
CA PRO A 37 5.94 -2.54 4.56
C PRO A 37 7.26 -3.17 4.10
N HIS A 38 8.06 -2.44 3.33
CA HIS A 38 9.36 -2.93 2.89
C HIS A 38 10.32 -3.13 4.07
N GLN A 39 10.29 -2.22 5.04
CA GLN A 39 11.15 -2.34 6.21
C GLN A 39 10.75 -3.51 7.10
N ILE A 40 9.45 -3.73 7.29
CA ILE A 40 8.96 -4.89 8.05
C ILE A 40 9.36 -6.18 7.34
N ALA A 41 9.13 -6.25 6.04
CA ALA A 41 9.45 -7.45 5.27
C ALA A 41 10.94 -7.79 5.34
N GLU A 42 11.79 -6.78 5.23
CA GLU A 42 13.24 -6.98 5.30
C GLU A 42 13.67 -7.49 6.68
N ARG A 43 13.16 -6.85 7.73
CA ARG A 43 13.57 -7.20 9.11
C ARG A 43 13.05 -8.57 9.54
N GLN A 44 11.87 -8.96 9.10
CA GLN A 44 11.22 -10.19 9.53
C GLN A 44 11.33 -11.32 8.52
N GLY A 45 11.95 -11.09 7.37
CA GLY A 45 12.15 -12.12 6.37
C GLY A 45 10.89 -12.51 5.60
N TYR A 46 9.92 -11.59 5.46
CA TYR A 46 8.70 -11.88 4.70
C TYR A 46 8.91 -11.69 3.20
N GLN A 47 8.12 -12.44 2.42
CA GLN A 47 7.91 -12.14 1.00
C GLN A 47 6.82 -11.08 0.91
N LEU A 48 7.18 -9.88 0.49
CA LEU A 48 6.27 -8.75 0.46
C LEU A 48 5.49 -8.68 -0.84
N VAL A 49 4.19 -8.51 -0.72
CA VAL A 49 3.33 -8.07 -1.81
C VAL A 49 2.77 -6.71 -1.38
N ASP A 50 3.29 -5.66 -1.96
CA ASP A 50 2.93 -4.28 -1.61
C ASP A 50 2.00 -3.74 -2.68
N VAL A 51 0.73 -3.59 -2.33
CA VAL A 51 -0.28 -3.02 -3.23
C VAL A 51 -0.77 -1.66 -2.75
N THR A 52 -0.04 -1.04 -1.81
CA THR A 52 -0.36 0.30 -1.36
C THR A 52 -0.34 1.28 -2.53
N TYR A 53 -1.21 2.29 -2.46
CA TYR A 53 -1.38 3.20 -3.58
C TYR A 53 -1.76 4.58 -3.04
N SER A 54 -0.99 5.60 -3.43
CA SER A 54 -1.27 6.98 -3.01
C SER A 54 -2.66 7.40 -3.48
N GLY A 55 -3.42 8.04 -2.59
CA GLY A 55 -4.77 8.49 -2.89
C GLY A 55 -5.86 7.46 -2.65
N ALA A 56 -5.51 6.23 -2.26
CA ALA A 56 -6.52 5.19 -2.04
C ALA A 56 -7.48 5.56 -0.92
N THR A 57 -8.75 5.22 -1.13
CA THR A 57 -9.79 5.26 -0.11
C THR A 57 -10.16 3.84 0.30
N THR A 58 -11.03 3.69 1.29
CA THR A 58 -11.49 2.36 1.68
C THR A 58 -12.18 1.63 0.52
N ALA A 59 -12.86 2.37 -0.37
CA ALA A 59 -13.47 1.76 -1.56
C ALA A 59 -12.40 1.14 -2.46
N HIS A 60 -11.23 1.76 -2.60
CA HIS A 60 -10.13 1.22 -3.40
C HIS A 60 -9.50 -0.02 -2.77
N ILE A 61 -9.64 -0.18 -1.47
CA ILE A 61 -9.19 -1.41 -0.80
C ILE A 61 -10.17 -2.55 -1.11
N LEU A 62 -11.47 -2.29 -1.05
CA LEU A 62 -12.49 -3.34 -0.97
C LEU A 62 -13.17 -3.65 -2.30
N THR A 63 -13.56 -2.63 -3.08
CA THR A 63 -14.49 -2.83 -4.19
C THR A 63 -14.09 -2.17 -5.50
N ASP A 64 -13.39 -1.02 -5.46
CA ASP A 64 -13.20 -0.18 -6.63
C ASP A 64 -11.78 -0.30 -7.19
N SER A 65 -11.68 -0.31 -8.50
CA SER A 65 -10.37 -0.18 -9.14
C SER A 65 -9.81 1.23 -8.95
N HIS A 66 -8.49 1.35 -8.98
CA HIS A 66 -7.78 2.60 -8.79
C HIS A 66 -6.70 2.72 -9.86
N ASN A 67 -6.90 3.63 -10.82
CA ASN A 67 -5.96 3.82 -11.94
C ASN A 67 -5.64 2.51 -12.65
N ASN A 68 -6.69 1.74 -12.96
CA ASN A 68 -6.62 0.44 -13.62
C ASN A 68 -6.02 -0.70 -12.78
N GLU A 69 -5.71 -0.44 -11.51
CA GLU A 69 -5.34 -1.51 -10.59
C GLU A 69 -6.60 -2.06 -9.91
N PRO A 70 -6.71 -3.37 -9.68
CA PRO A 70 -7.87 -3.94 -9.02
C PRO A 70 -7.95 -3.50 -7.56
N PRO A 71 -9.09 -3.72 -6.89
CA PRO A 71 -9.16 -3.47 -5.44
C PRO A 71 -8.02 -4.17 -4.73
N GLN A 72 -7.42 -3.48 -3.76
CA GLN A 72 -6.21 -4.00 -3.11
C GLN A 72 -6.43 -5.35 -2.42
N ILE A 73 -7.65 -5.58 -1.92
CA ILE A 73 -7.99 -6.83 -1.25
C ILE A 73 -7.83 -8.05 -2.16
N ASP A 74 -7.86 -7.86 -3.47
CA ASP A 74 -7.70 -8.95 -4.44
C ASP A 74 -6.30 -9.59 -4.37
N ALA A 75 -5.34 -8.91 -3.72
CA ALA A 75 -4.01 -9.48 -3.50
C ALA A 75 -4.01 -10.57 -2.42
N LEU A 76 -5.06 -10.65 -1.61
CA LEU A 76 -5.16 -11.67 -0.56
C LEU A 76 -5.60 -13.00 -1.16
N ASP A 77 -4.94 -14.07 -0.79
CA ASP A 77 -5.27 -15.43 -1.27
C ASP A 77 -5.48 -16.45 -0.15
N GLY A 78 -5.42 -16.01 1.10
CA GLY A 78 -5.61 -16.88 2.25
C GLY A 78 -4.33 -17.50 2.80
N THR A 79 -3.19 -17.26 2.16
CA THR A 79 -1.90 -17.81 2.60
C THR A 79 -1.04 -16.82 3.37
N GLU A 80 -1.52 -15.59 3.57
CA GLU A 80 -0.75 -14.55 4.24
C GLU A 80 -0.50 -14.86 5.70
N GLU A 81 0.74 -14.65 6.14
CA GLU A 81 1.07 -14.65 7.56
C GLU A 81 0.86 -13.28 8.19
N LEU A 82 0.92 -12.21 7.39
CA LEU A 82 0.73 -10.85 7.87
C LEU A 82 0.00 -10.04 6.81
N VAL A 83 -0.95 -9.23 7.26
CA VAL A 83 -1.62 -8.23 6.44
C VAL A 83 -1.64 -6.92 7.21
N THR A 84 -1.20 -5.85 6.58
CA THR A 84 -1.33 -4.51 7.18
C THR A 84 -2.20 -3.65 6.29
N VAL A 85 -2.99 -2.77 6.91
CA VAL A 85 -3.87 -1.83 6.22
C VAL A 85 -3.74 -0.47 6.87
N THR A 86 -3.41 0.54 6.06
CA THR A 86 -3.36 1.94 6.53
C THR A 86 -4.12 2.79 5.52
N VAL A 87 -5.35 3.16 5.86
CA VAL A 87 -6.25 3.87 4.95
C VAL A 87 -7.25 4.68 5.77
N GLY A 88 -7.96 5.60 5.12
CA GLY A 88 -9.03 6.38 5.73
C GLY A 88 -8.85 7.89 5.59
N GLY A 89 -7.63 8.39 5.51
CA GLY A 89 -7.37 9.82 5.38
C GLY A 89 -8.01 10.42 4.14
N ASN A 90 -7.94 9.73 3.02
CA ASN A 90 -8.52 10.22 1.77
C ASN A 90 -10.04 10.14 1.75
N ASP A 91 -10.62 9.23 2.52
CA ASP A 91 -12.07 9.10 2.68
C ASP A 91 -12.70 10.36 3.27
N VAL A 92 -11.99 10.99 4.19
CA VAL A 92 -12.49 12.16 4.94
C VAL A 92 -11.90 13.48 4.43
N GLY A 93 -11.19 13.46 3.30
CA GLY A 93 -10.61 14.68 2.75
C GLY A 93 -9.44 15.20 3.57
N TYR A 94 -8.66 14.31 4.17
CA TYR A 94 -7.55 14.67 5.05
C TYR A 94 -6.52 15.61 4.40
N VAL A 95 -6.12 15.30 3.16
CA VAL A 95 -5.11 16.10 2.48
C VAL A 95 -5.61 17.50 2.16
N PRO A 96 -6.81 17.70 1.56
CA PRO A 96 -7.37 19.03 1.40
C PRO A 96 -7.53 19.78 2.72
N PHE A 97 -7.87 19.09 3.79
CA PHE A 97 -8.00 19.72 5.11
C PHE A 97 -6.67 20.30 5.59
N LEU A 98 -5.57 19.53 5.40
CA LEU A 98 -4.25 19.98 5.86
C LEU A 98 -3.70 21.14 5.06
N VAL A 99 -4.04 21.27 3.78
CA VAL A 99 -3.49 22.33 2.91
C VAL A 99 -4.42 23.54 2.80
N ALA A 100 -5.61 23.44 3.35
CA ALA A 100 -6.54 24.56 3.37
C ALA A 100 -6.13 25.56 4.45
#